data_7da346e7f9834fe43ae798a1b8471cab
#
_entry.id   7da346e7f9834fe43ae798a1b8471cab
#
_cell.length_a   1.000
_cell.length_b   1.000
_cell.length_c   1.000
_cell.angle_alpha   90.00
_cell.angle_beta   90.00
_cell.angle_gamma   90.00
#
_symmetry.space_group_name_H-M   'P 1'
#
loop_
_entity.id
_entity.type
_entity.pdbx_description
1 polymer ?
#
loop_
_entity_poly.entity_id
_entity_poly.type
_entity_poly.pdbx_seq_one_letter_code
_entity_poly.pdbx_strand_id
1 'polypeptide(L)'
;MSASSEQPSTRAAGARRTGGSDSAGRAGGAGAAHAAAARTAAQQLIRLDRATAALDPPFAVVDLDAYRANARDLLRRAGGRPIRLASKSIRCRALLERTLASDAGFRGTLAFTLPEALWLADNGLRDLLVAYPTADRAALRILADRPDDAGIALMVDDVAQLELIERAVAGSRTDPAGASNAAGGGGTGGGHAPPRPIRLCIDADAGWWPLGGRIRLGVKRSPLHTSEQVTALARAIVARPAFRLVGLMAYEAQIAGVGDRPPGRPLMGAALRTMQRLSARELAQRRAAIVAAVSAVAPLEFVNGGGTGSLELTRAEPAVTELAAGSGLYGPTLFDAYSRFSPLPAALFALPIVRRPGPGVATALGGGYLASGPVDRARLPRPLLPAGLRLDAREGAGEVQTPLLGAAADGLRVGDRVWMRHAKAGELCERFAELHLIEGDVIVETVPTYRGEGRTFL
;
A
#
# COMPACT_ATOMS: atom_id res chain seq x y z
N MET A 1 74.96 4.09 48.21
CA MET A 1 74.52 4.70 49.48
C MET A 1 73.02 4.44 49.51
N SER A 2 72.63 3.43 50.22
CA SER A 2 71.99 3.36 51.57
C SER A 2 70.53 3.84 51.42
N ALA A 3 69.56 3.22 51.84
CA ALA A 3 69.20 1.98 52.56
C ALA A 3 67.68 2.09 52.78
N SER A 4 67.02 0.96 52.71
CA SER A 4 66.13 0.36 53.75
C SER A 4 64.91 1.21 54.15
N SER A 5 63.70 0.75 54.33
CA SER A 5 63.11 -0.48 54.90
C SER A 5 61.62 -0.15 55.02
N GLU A 6 60.63 -0.87 55.05
CA GLU A 6 60.18 -2.14 55.63
C GLU A 6 58.62 -2.20 55.41
N GLN A 7 58.14 -3.40 55.26
CA GLN A 7 56.69 -3.78 55.34
C GLN A 7 56.23 -3.80 56.84
N PRO A 8 54.93 -4.06 57.20
CA PRO A 8 54.06 -5.10 56.64
C PRO A 8 52.54 -4.88 56.72
N SER A 9 51.81 -5.70 55.88
CA SER A 9 50.60 -6.51 56.13
C SER A 9 49.27 -5.81 56.58
N THR A 10 48.20 -6.11 55.82
CA THR A 10 47.17 -7.03 56.34
C THR A 10 46.21 -7.46 55.18
N ARG A 11 45.86 -8.76 55.23
CA ARG A 11 44.92 -9.51 54.39
C ARG A 11 43.49 -9.01 54.57
N ALA A 12 42.67 -8.93 53.45
CA ALA A 12 41.27 -9.22 53.51
C ALA A 12 40.85 -9.96 52.23
N ALA A 13 40.34 -11.16 52.41
CA ALA A 13 39.79 -12.02 51.36
C ALA A 13 38.45 -11.47 50.89
N GLY A 14 38.31 -11.25 49.57
CA GLY A 14 37.07 -10.86 48.89
C GLY A 14 36.67 -11.95 47.91
N ALA A 15 35.56 -12.60 48.14
CA ALA A 15 34.99 -13.72 47.45
C ALA A 15 34.79 -13.46 45.94
N ARG A 16 35.26 -14.38 45.11
CA ARG A 16 34.87 -14.50 43.69
C ARG A 16 33.43 -14.92 43.63
N ARG A 17 32.54 -14.04 43.14
CA ARG A 17 31.21 -14.39 42.68
C ARG A 17 31.33 -14.88 41.23
N THR A 18 31.09 -16.15 41.03
CA THR A 18 30.91 -16.81 39.72
C THR A 18 29.63 -16.31 39.08
N GLY A 19 29.76 -15.46 38.05
CA GLY A 19 28.65 -15.11 37.15
C GLY A 19 28.43 -16.24 36.15
N GLY A 20 27.53 -17.14 36.47
CA GLY A 20 27.14 -18.24 35.59
C GLY A 20 25.67 -18.59 35.79
N SER A 21 24.72 -17.79 35.27
CA SER A 21 23.33 -18.23 35.19
C SER A 21 22.44 -17.45 34.19
N ASP A 22 22.97 -16.50 33.40
CA ASP A 22 22.09 -15.71 32.47
C ASP A 22 22.06 -16.20 31.02
N SER A 23 22.92 -17.12 30.59
CA SER A 23 22.91 -17.63 29.21
C SER A 23 21.91 -18.77 28.96
N ALA A 24 21.60 -19.55 29.98
CA ALA A 24 20.64 -20.67 29.84
C ALA A 24 19.18 -20.22 29.73
N GLY A 25 18.78 -19.15 30.40
CA GLY A 25 17.41 -18.61 30.34
C GLY A 25 17.06 -18.00 28.99
N ARG A 26 18.01 -17.35 28.30
CA ARG A 26 17.80 -16.76 26.97
C ARG A 26 17.72 -17.80 25.86
N ALA A 27 18.47 -18.89 25.95
CA ALA A 27 18.43 -19.99 24.99
C ALA A 27 17.12 -20.79 25.09
N GLY A 28 16.58 -21.01 26.30
CA GLY A 28 15.31 -21.67 26.51
C GLY A 28 14.09 -20.85 25.98
N GLY A 29 14.11 -19.54 26.16
CA GLY A 29 13.06 -18.65 25.66
C GLY A 29 13.01 -18.57 24.13
N ALA A 30 14.16 -18.53 23.46
CA ALA A 30 14.22 -18.53 21.99
C ALA A 30 13.74 -19.85 21.38
N GLY A 31 14.08 -20.98 21.99
CA GLY A 31 13.62 -22.31 21.58
C GLY A 31 12.09 -22.47 21.73
N ALA A 32 11.52 -22.01 22.85
CA ALA A 32 10.08 -22.06 23.09
C ALA A 32 9.29 -21.16 22.12
N ALA A 33 9.79 -19.95 21.84
CA ALA A 33 9.19 -19.05 20.86
C ALA A 33 9.24 -19.63 19.44
N HIS A 34 10.33 -20.23 19.04
CA HIS A 34 10.48 -20.90 17.74
C HIS A 34 9.53 -22.09 17.61
N ALA A 35 9.39 -22.91 18.65
CA ALA A 35 8.46 -24.03 18.66
C ALA A 35 6.99 -23.57 18.63
N ALA A 36 6.65 -22.47 19.28
CA ALA A 36 5.31 -21.88 19.22
C ALA A 36 5.00 -21.34 17.81
N ALA A 37 5.92 -20.64 17.18
CA ALA A 37 5.76 -20.15 15.82
C ALA A 37 5.61 -21.28 14.80
N ALA A 38 6.37 -22.38 14.95
CA ALA A 38 6.25 -23.56 14.11
C ALA A 38 4.89 -24.26 14.25
N ARG A 39 4.36 -24.36 15.48
CA ARG A 39 3.01 -24.90 15.72
C ARG A 39 1.94 -24.04 15.06
N THR A 40 2.03 -22.72 15.21
CA THR A 40 1.10 -21.77 14.58
C THR A 40 1.12 -21.88 13.05
N ALA A 41 2.33 -21.98 12.45
CA ALA A 41 2.47 -22.17 11.01
C ALA A 41 1.87 -23.50 10.52
N ALA A 42 2.08 -24.59 11.27
CA ALA A 42 1.49 -25.89 10.95
C ALA A 42 -0.05 -25.88 11.04
N GLN A 43 -0.61 -25.25 12.06
CA GLN A 43 -2.06 -25.07 12.20
C GLN A 43 -2.64 -24.23 11.04
N GLN A 44 -1.97 -23.17 10.66
CA GLN A 44 -2.37 -22.33 9.53
C GLN A 44 -2.34 -23.13 8.22
N LEU A 45 -1.30 -23.93 7.98
CA LEU A 45 -1.19 -24.79 6.80
C LEU A 45 -2.39 -25.75 6.72
N ILE A 46 -2.66 -26.51 7.80
CA ILE A 46 -3.76 -27.47 7.86
C ILE A 46 -5.10 -26.76 7.58
N ARG A 47 -5.32 -25.59 8.17
CA ARG A 47 -6.54 -24.80 7.99
C ARG A 47 -6.73 -24.35 6.53
N LEU A 48 -5.70 -23.79 5.92
CA LEU A 48 -5.74 -23.32 4.53
C LEU A 48 -5.91 -24.48 3.55
N ASP A 49 -5.18 -25.59 3.75
CA ASP A 49 -5.30 -26.78 2.90
C ASP A 49 -6.69 -27.42 2.98
N ARG A 50 -7.29 -27.45 4.18
CA ARG A 50 -8.66 -27.92 4.37
C ARG A 50 -9.66 -27.02 3.66
N ALA A 51 -9.56 -25.69 3.86
CA ALA A 51 -10.48 -24.73 3.25
C ALA A 51 -10.47 -24.81 1.72
N THR A 52 -9.33 -25.15 1.12
CA THR A 52 -9.12 -25.16 -0.32
C THR A 52 -8.94 -26.56 -0.91
N ALA A 53 -9.37 -27.61 -0.20
CA ALA A 53 -9.14 -29.01 -0.60
C ALA A 53 -9.69 -29.33 -2.00
N ALA A 54 -10.77 -28.68 -2.43
CA ALA A 54 -11.39 -28.87 -3.74
C ALA A 54 -10.75 -28.03 -4.87
N LEU A 55 -9.73 -27.22 -4.58
CA LEU A 55 -9.09 -26.38 -5.58
C LEU A 55 -7.74 -26.96 -6.03
N ASP A 56 -7.48 -26.89 -7.32
CA ASP A 56 -6.17 -27.20 -7.89
C ASP A 56 -5.34 -25.93 -8.08
N PRO A 57 -4.13 -25.84 -7.51
CA PRO A 57 -3.27 -24.68 -7.69
C PRO A 57 -2.73 -24.58 -9.15
N PRO A 58 -2.44 -23.35 -9.66
CA PRO A 58 -2.31 -22.12 -8.88
C PRO A 58 -3.64 -21.38 -8.64
N PHE A 59 -3.86 -20.92 -7.43
CA PHE A 59 -4.98 -20.05 -7.07
C PHE A 59 -4.57 -19.06 -5.97
N ALA A 60 -5.38 -17.99 -5.79
CA ALA A 60 -5.15 -16.98 -4.75
C ALA A 60 -6.32 -16.92 -3.76
N VAL A 61 -5.99 -16.63 -2.51
CA VAL A 61 -6.96 -16.53 -1.42
C VAL A 61 -6.80 -15.24 -0.63
N VAL A 62 -7.88 -14.83 0.05
CA VAL A 62 -7.84 -13.85 1.12
C VAL A 62 -8.40 -14.47 2.40
N ASP A 63 -7.55 -14.60 3.40
CA ASP A 63 -7.93 -14.96 4.77
C ASP A 63 -8.66 -13.75 5.40
N LEU A 64 -9.98 -13.82 5.48
CA LEU A 64 -10.83 -12.74 5.98
C LEU A 64 -10.59 -12.43 7.46
N ASP A 65 -10.18 -13.41 8.26
CA ASP A 65 -9.88 -13.19 9.67
C ASP A 65 -8.64 -12.31 9.83
N ALA A 66 -7.57 -12.62 9.08
CA ALA A 66 -6.36 -11.81 9.00
C ALA A 66 -6.64 -10.43 8.37
N TYR A 67 -7.44 -10.38 7.30
CA TYR A 67 -7.84 -9.15 6.62
C TYR A 67 -8.59 -8.20 7.56
N ARG A 68 -9.58 -8.70 8.30
CA ARG A 68 -10.35 -7.92 9.28
C ARG A 68 -9.46 -7.46 10.46
N ALA A 69 -8.51 -8.30 10.90
CA ALA A 69 -7.55 -7.91 11.94
C ALA A 69 -6.65 -6.77 11.44
N ASN A 70 -6.18 -6.83 10.21
CA ASN A 70 -5.40 -5.77 9.57
C ASN A 70 -6.22 -4.48 9.41
N ALA A 71 -7.50 -4.58 9.05
CA ALA A 71 -8.40 -3.42 8.95
C ALA A 71 -8.55 -2.71 10.30
N ARG A 72 -8.79 -3.48 11.38
CA ARG A 72 -8.85 -2.93 12.74
C ARG A 72 -7.52 -2.26 13.16
N ASP A 73 -6.37 -2.85 12.80
CA ASP A 73 -5.07 -2.23 13.08
C ASP A 73 -4.88 -0.90 12.33
N LEU A 74 -5.28 -0.83 11.06
CA LEU A 74 -5.23 0.42 10.30
C LEU A 74 -6.07 1.52 10.96
N LEU A 75 -7.31 1.23 11.35
CA LEU A 75 -8.20 2.17 12.04
C LEU A 75 -7.64 2.61 13.39
N ARG A 76 -7.14 1.68 14.20
CA ARG A 76 -6.48 1.96 15.47
C ARG A 76 -5.28 2.89 15.27
N ARG A 77 -4.45 2.65 14.25
CA ARG A 77 -3.27 3.45 13.91
C ARG A 77 -3.65 4.81 13.34
N ALA A 78 -4.77 4.92 12.64
CA ALA A 78 -5.32 6.18 12.15
C ALA A 78 -5.85 7.08 13.28
N GLY A 79 -6.20 6.50 14.45
CA GLY A 79 -6.57 7.27 15.65
C GLY A 79 -7.76 8.19 15.46
N GLY A 80 -8.81 7.72 14.81
CA GLY A 80 -10.05 8.45 14.56
C GLY A 80 -10.04 9.32 13.29
N ARG A 81 -8.90 9.46 12.59
CA ARG A 81 -8.90 10.09 11.26
C ARG A 81 -9.45 9.11 10.22
N PRO A 82 -10.33 9.56 9.31
CA PRO A 82 -10.83 8.70 8.25
C PRO A 82 -9.71 8.23 7.33
N ILE A 83 -9.82 6.99 6.85
CA ILE A 83 -8.90 6.39 5.90
C ILE A 83 -9.59 6.36 4.52
N ARG A 84 -9.04 7.09 3.56
CA ARG A 84 -9.38 6.96 2.14
C ARG A 84 -8.71 5.71 1.59
N LEU A 85 -9.52 4.76 1.12
CA LEU A 85 -9.06 3.42 0.76
C LEU A 85 -8.35 3.41 -0.59
N ALA A 86 -7.07 3.04 -0.62
CA ALA A 86 -6.27 3.01 -1.85
C ALA A 86 -6.58 1.76 -2.70
N SER A 87 -7.38 1.92 -3.76
CA SER A 87 -7.83 0.84 -4.64
C SER A 87 -6.68 0.11 -5.33
N LYS A 88 -5.63 0.82 -5.72
CA LYS A 88 -4.40 0.25 -6.29
C LYS A 88 -3.81 -0.88 -5.44
N SER A 89 -4.03 -0.83 -4.15
CA SER A 89 -3.51 -1.82 -3.20
C SER A 89 -4.43 -3.01 -3.00
N ILE A 90 -5.63 -3.01 -3.58
CA ILE A 90 -6.65 -4.05 -3.41
C ILE A 90 -7.01 -4.68 -4.74
N ARG A 91 -7.35 -3.89 -5.76
CA ARG A 91 -7.69 -4.32 -7.13
C ARG A 91 -8.72 -5.47 -7.17
N CYS A 92 -9.68 -5.38 -6.27
CA CYS A 92 -10.84 -6.25 -6.15
C CYS A 92 -12.01 -5.40 -5.63
N ARG A 93 -13.03 -5.19 -6.46
CA ARG A 93 -14.16 -4.31 -6.17
C ARG A 93 -14.95 -4.80 -4.95
N ALA A 94 -15.25 -6.08 -4.88
CA ALA A 94 -15.98 -6.66 -3.75
C ALA A 94 -15.27 -6.41 -2.40
N LEU A 95 -13.94 -6.46 -2.37
CA LEU A 95 -13.17 -6.16 -1.15
C LEU A 95 -13.09 -4.66 -0.85
N LEU A 96 -13.12 -3.78 -1.86
CA LEU A 96 -13.26 -2.34 -1.65
C LEU A 96 -14.61 -2.02 -1.00
N GLU A 97 -15.71 -2.50 -1.59
CA GLU A 97 -17.07 -2.33 -1.10
C GLU A 97 -17.22 -2.88 0.33
N ARG A 98 -16.76 -4.10 0.56
CA ARG A 98 -16.78 -4.74 1.88
C ARG A 98 -16.01 -3.93 2.93
N THR A 99 -14.85 -3.39 2.57
CA THR A 99 -14.03 -2.60 3.51
C THR A 99 -14.69 -1.27 3.84
N LEU A 100 -15.20 -0.56 2.83
CA LEU A 100 -15.91 0.70 3.01
C LEU A 100 -17.20 0.53 3.85
N ALA A 101 -17.89 -0.60 3.70
CA ALA A 101 -19.08 -0.91 4.47
C ALA A 101 -18.79 -1.42 5.89
N SER A 102 -17.55 -1.86 6.18
CA SER A 102 -17.22 -2.51 7.45
C SER A 102 -17.12 -1.56 8.65
N ASP A 103 -16.70 -0.31 8.42
CA ASP A 103 -16.52 0.69 9.46
C ASP A 103 -16.51 2.11 8.86
N ALA A 104 -17.16 3.07 9.50
CA ALA A 104 -17.23 4.47 9.08
C ALA A 104 -15.86 5.18 9.06
N GLY A 105 -14.84 4.61 9.68
CA GLY A 105 -13.46 5.07 9.61
C GLY A 105 -12.81 4.84 8.24
N PHE A 106 -13.36 3.98 7.38
CA PHE A 106 -13.01 3.91 5.97
C PHE A 106 -13.96 4.78 5.16
N ARG A 107 -13.42 5.80 4.49
CA ARG A 107 -14.24 6.78 3.77
C ARG A 107 -13.64 7.16 2.45
N GLY A 108 -14.43 6.99 1.37
CA GLY A 108 -14.01 7.28 0.01
C GLY A 108 -12.89 6.38 -0.51
N THR A 109 -12.58 6.51 -1.77
CA THR A 109 -11.58 5.70 -2.46
C THR A 109 -10.52 6.57 -3.12
N LEU A 110 -9.26 6.16 -3.00
CA LEU A 110 -8.13 6.73 -3.72
C LEU A 110 -7.87 5.85 -4.96
N ALA A 111 -8.49 6.25 -6.08
CA ALA A 111 -8.35 5.58 -7.37
C ALA A 111 -7.00 5.90 -8.03
N PHE A 112 -6.44 4.98 -8.81
CA PHE A 112 -5.13 5.21 -9.40
C PHE A 112 -5.16 5.71 -10.85
N THR A 113 -6.33 5.63 -11.53
CA THR A 113 -6.56 6.27 -12.84
C THR A 113 -7.97 6.84 -12.93
N LEU A 114 -8.20 7.77 -13.85
CA LEU A 114 -9.53 8.29 -14.12
C LEU A 114 -10.47 7.22 -14.71
N PRO A 115 -10.06 6.37 -15.68
CA PRO A 115 -10.89 5.25 -16.13
C PRO A 115 -11.32 4.31 -14.99
N GLU A 116 -10.46 4.02 -14.02
CA GLU A 116 -10.84 3.26 -12.83
C GLU A 116 -11.90 3.99 -12.01
N ALA A 117 -11.70 5.29 -11.73
CA ALA A 117 -12.64 6.06 -10.93
C ALA A 117 -14.03 6.12 -11.60
N LEU A 118 -14.09 6.29 -12.91
CA LEU A 118 -15.33 6.25 -13.68
C LEU A 118 -16.03 4.89 -13.56
N TRP A 119 -15.29 3.81 -13.77
CA TRP A 119 -15.81 2.44 -13.63
C TRP A 119 -16.29 2.14 -12.19
N LEU A 120 -15.55 2.56 -11.17
CA LEU A 120 -15.99 2.41 -9.78
C LEU A 120 -17.27 3.21 -9.51
N ALA A 121 -17.39 4.43 -10.07
CA ALA A 121 -18.59 5.25 -9.97
C ALA A 121 -19.80 4.60 -10.64
N ASP A 122 -19.60 3.98 -11.81
CA ASP A 122 -20.64 3.22 -12.53
C ASP A 122 -21.12 1.99 -11.72
N ASN A 123 -20.25 1.45 -10.86
CA ASN A 123 -20.56 0.38 -9.93
C ASN A 123 -21.03 0.87 -8.54
N GLY A 124 -21.40 2.14 -8.41
CA GLY A 124 -22.02 2.66 -7.20
C GLY A 124 -21.09 3.26 -6.15
N LEU A 125 -19.77 3.21 -6.33
CA LEU A 125 -18.85 3.86 -5.40
C LEU A 125 -18.90 5.37 -5.55
N ARG A 126 -18.67 6.08 -4.44
CA ARG A 126 -18.73 7.54 -4.36
C ARG A 126 -17.50 8.07 -3.62
N ASP A 127 -17.30 9.38 -3.65
CA ASP A 127 -16.16 10.06 -3.02
C ASP A 127 -14.82 9.50 -3.51
N LEU A 128 -14.57 9.69 -4.81
CA LEU A 128 -13.44 9.12 -5.53
C LEU A 128 -12.37 10.20 -5.77
N LEU A 129 -11.16 9.99 -5.28
CA LEU A 129 -9.99 10.84 -5.55
C LEU A 129 -9.06 10.10 -6.51
N VAL A 130 -8.85 10.66 -7.71
CA VAL A 130 -7.86 10.14 -8.66
C VAL A 130 -6.47 10.58 -8.21
N ALA A 131 -5.65 9.63 -7.74
CA ALA A 131 -4.39 9.86 -7.04
C ALA A 131 -3.24 10.42 -7.90
N TYR A 132 -3.38 10.40 -9.21
CA TYR A 132 -2.35 10.82 -10.16
C TYR A 132 -2.95 11.68 -11.26
N PRO A 133 -2.23 12.70 -11.76
CA PRO A 133 -2.67 13.47 -12.91
C PRO A 133 -3.00 12.58 -14.10
N THR A 134 -4.00 12.96 -14.88
CA THR A 134 -4.41 12.22 -16.08
C THR A 134 -4.17 13.03 -17.35
N ALA A 135 -3.78 12.34 -18.41
CA ALA A 135 -3.74 12.87 -19.77
C ALA A 135 -4.77 12.17 -20.69
N ASP A 136 -5.64 11.34 -20.15
CA ASP A 136 -6.68 10.61 -20.87
C ASP A 136 -7.85 11.55 -21.23
N ARG A 137 -7.82 12.06 -22.45
CA ARG A 137 -8.83 13.00 -22.96
C ARG A 137 -10.21 12.35 -23.11
N ALA A 138 -10.27 11.06 -23.42
CA ALA A 138 -11.55 10.35 -23.55
C ALA A 138 -12.23 10.22 -22.18
N ALA A 139 -11.47 9.80 -21.16
CA ALA A 139 -11.98 9.71 -19.80
C ALA A 139 -12.38 11.09 -19.24
N LEU A 140 -11.65 12.17 -19.58
CA LEU A 140 -11.99 13.53 -19.17
C LEU A 140 -13.32 13.99 -19.78
N ARG A 141 -13.63 13.66 -21.04
CA ARG A 141 -14.92 13.94 -21.66
C ARG A 141 -16.05 13.18 -20.95
N ILE A 142 -15.85 11.88 -20.72
CA ILE A 142 -16.82 11.07 -19.97
C ILE A 142 -17.11 11.68 -18.60
N LEU A 143 -16.07 12.13 -17.88
CA LEU A 143 -16.23 12.79 -16.58
C LEU A 143 -17.07 14.07 -16.69
N ALA A 144 -16.81 14.90 -17.70
CA ALA A 144 -17.52 16.18 -17.90
C ALA A 144 -18.99 15.98 -18.28
N ASP A 145 -19.31 14.92 -19.00
CA ASP A 145 -20.66 14.60 -19.49
C ASP A 145 -21.48 13.77 -18.46
N ARG A 146 -20.88 13.40 -17.31
CA ARG A 146 -21.61 12.62 -16.29
C ARG A 146 -22.79 13.40 -15.71
N PRO A 147 -23.97 12.81 -15.67
CA PRO A 147 -25.16 13.44 -15.10
C PRO A 147 -25.15 13.44 -13.56
N ASP A 148 -24.47 12.49 -12.94
CA ASP A 148 -24.43 12.28 -11.49
C ASP A 148 -23.19 12.92 -10.84
N ASP A 149 -23.31 13.26 -9.57
CA ASP A 149 -22.19 13.68 -8.74
C ASP A 149 -21.65 12.47 -7.97
N ALA A 150 -20.74 11.70 -8.59
CA ALA A 150 -20.04 10.62 -7.94
C ALA A 150 -18.94 11.12 -6.98
N GLY A 151 -18.75 12.45 -6.87
CA GLY A 151 -17.71 13.05 -6.05
C GLY A 151 -16.30 12.80 -6.57
N ILE A 152 -16.12 12.60 -7.90
CA ILE A 152 -14.81 12.37 -8.50
C ILE A 152 -14.00 13.67 -8.45
N ALA A 153 -12.81 13.63 -7.83
CA ALA A 153 -11.82 14.71 -7.85
C ALA A 153 -10.56 14.28 -8.59
N LEU A 154 -10.00 15.16 -9.42
CA LEU A 154 -8.77 14.91 -10.17
C LEU A 154 -7.57 15.53 -9.48
N MET A 155 -6.44 14.82 -9.50
CA MET A 155 -5.17 15.36 -9.05
C MET A 155 -4.54 16.25 -10.11
N VAL A 156 -4.00 17.40 -9.66
CA VAL A 156 -3.25 18.33 -10.52
C VAL A 156 -2.06 18.92 -9.76
N ASP A 157 -0.99 19.22 -10.47
CA ASP A 157 0.22 19.85 -9.92
C ASP A 157 0.90 20.81 -10.90
N ASP A 158 0.26 21.09 -12.06
CA ASP A 158 0.74 22.00 -13.08
C ASP A 158 -0.42 22.69 -13.81
N VAL A 159 -0.20 23.95 -14.22
CA VAL A 159 -1.17 24.73 -15.02
C VAL A 159 -1.44 24.07 -16.37
N ALA A 160 -0.43 23.43 -16.96
CA ALA A 160 -0.60 22.70 -18.24
C ALA A 160 -1.63 21.56 -18.15
N GLN A 161 -1.81 20.96 -16.98
CA GLN A 161 -2.88 19.97 -16.77
C GLN A 161 -4.27 20.63 -16.75
N LEU A 162 -4.40 21.83 -16.18
CA LEU A 162 -5.67 22.59 -16.24
C LEU A 162 -6.06 22.88 -17.69
N GLU A 163 -5.10 23.36 -18.49
CA GLU A 163 -5.31 23.63 -19.91
C GLU A 163 -5.65 22.37 -20.71
N LEU A 164 -5.01 21.23 -20.37
CA LEU A 164 -5.33 19.95 -21.02
C LEU A 164 -6.78 19.53 -20.72
N ILE A 165 -7.22 19.66 -19.45
CA ILE A 165 -8.58 19.32 -19.03
C ILE A 165 -9.57 20.23 -19.75
N GLU A 166 -9.35 21.55 -19.76
CA GLU A 166 -10.22 22.52 -20.44
C GLU A 166 -10.36 22.18 -21.93
N ARG A 167 -9.26 21.93 -22.63
CA ARG A 167 -9.27 21.54 -24.05
C ARG A 167 -10.01 20.22 -24.30
N ALA A 168 -9.83 19.24 -23.43
CA ALA A 168 -10.50 17.95 -23.56
C ALA A 168 -12.01 18.07 -23.42
N VAL A 169 -12.48 18.87 -22.46
CA VAL A 169 -13.89 19.09 -22.17
C VAL A 169 -14.56 20.01 -23.21
N ALA A 170 -13.87 21.04 -23.70
CA ALA A 170 -14.39 21.91 -24.76
C ALA A 170 -14.67 21.14 -26.07
N GLY A 171 -13.83 20.15 -26.40
CA GLY A 171 -14.01 19.29 -27.57
C GLY A 171 -15.26 18.37 -27.49
N SER A 172 -15.75 18.06 -26.30
CA SER A 172 -16.99 17.26 -26.13
C SER A 172 -18.21 18.01 -26.57
N ARG A 173 -18.21 19.36 -26.53
CA ARG A 173 -19.36 20.23 -26.87
C ARG A 173 -19.47 20.58 -28.36
N THR A 174 -18.44 20.29 -29.13
CA THR A 174 -18.37 20.69 -30.56
C THR A 174 -18.51 19.53 -31.54
N ASP A 175 -18.65 18.30 -31.09
CA ASP A 175 -18.73 17.11 -31.93
C ASP A 175 -20.18 16.56 -31.98
N PRO A 176 -21.04 17.06 -32.91
CA PRO A 176 -22.39 16.51 -33.11
C PRO A 176 -22.40 15.13 -33.80
N ALA A 177 -21.22 14.60 -34.18
CA ALA A 177 -21.11 13.35 -34.94
C ALA A 177 -21.28 12.06 -34.11
N GLY A 178 -21.40 12.16 -32.77
CA GLY A 178 -21.65 11.01 -31.88
C GLY A 178 -23.13 10.75 -31.59
N ALA A 179 -24.05 11.60 -32.03
CA ALA A 179 -25.49 11.57 -31.68
C ALA A 179 -26.40 10.95 -32.76
N SER A 180 -25.87 10.22 -33.75
CA SER A 180 -26.70 9.58 -34.76
C SER A 180 -26.85 8.09 -34.50
N ASN A 181 -27.77 7.69 -33.60
CA ASN A 181 -28.66 6.52 -33.75
C ASN A 181 -29.61 6.37 -32.55
N ALA A 182 -30.50 7.39 -32.36
CA ALA A 182 -31.76 7.19 -31.67
C ALA A 182 -32.75 8.20 -32.26
N ALA A 183 -33.30 7.89 -33.43
CA ALA A 183 -34.41 8.62 -33.99
C ALA A 183 -35.70 8.28 -33.25
N GLY A 184 -36.42 9.31 -32.77
CA GLY A 184 -37.84 9.20 -32.42
C GLY A 184 -38.20 9.75 -31.04
N GLY A 185 -38.50 11.02 -30.94
CA GLY A 185 -39.17 11.57 -29.77
C GLY A 185 -38.95 13.07 -29.64
N GLY A 186 -39.83 13.87 -30.28
CA GLY A 186 -39.91 15.32 -30.11
C GLY A 186 -40.25 15.68 -28.67
N GLY A 187 -39.26 16.18 -27.92
CA GLY A 187 -39.41 16.73 -26.59
C GLY A 187 -38.84 18.14 -26.56
N THR A 188 -39.71 19.09 -26.34
CA THR A 188 -39.48 20.54 -26.17
C THR A 188 -38.44 20.84 -25.11
N GLY A 189 -37.44 21.66 -25.48
CA GLY A 189 -36.67 22.60 -24.68
C GLY A 189 -36.39 22.27 -23.21
N GLY A 190 -35.62 21.22 -22.89
CA GLY A 190 -35.03 21.05 -21.57
C GLY A 190 -33.77 21.92 -21.47
N GLY A 191 -33.85 23.02 -20.71
CA GLY A 191 -32.68 23.85 -20.38
C GLY A 191 -31.59 23.00 -19.81
N HIS A 192 -30.44 22.87 -20.50
CA HIS A 192 -29.27 22.20 -20.01
C HIS A 192 -28.77 22.94 -18.78
N ALA A 193 -28.81 22.29 -17.62
CA ALA A 193 -28.17 22.82 -16.42
C ALA A 193 -26.69 23.17 -16.75
N PRO A 194 -26.18 24.30 -16.22
CA PRO A 194 -24.80 24.66 -16.47
C PRO A 194 -23.87 23.51 -16.02
N PRO A 195 -22.82 23.23 -16.82
CA PRO A 195 -21.92 22.15 -16.52
C PRO A 195 -21.31 22.34 -15.13
N ARG A 196 -21.28 21.26 -14.34
CA ARG A 196 -20.69 21.28 -13.00
C ARG A 196 -19.18 21.50 -13.08
N PRO A 197 -18.61 22.33 -12.20
CA PRO A 197 -17.16 22.49 -12.15
C PRO A 197 -16.49 21.16 -11.81
N ILE A 198 -15.41 20.84 -12.52
CA ILE A 198 -14.59 19.65 -12.23
C ILE A 198 -13.87 19.89 -10.91
N ARG A 199 -13.99 18.92 -10.01
CA ARG A 199 -13.37 18.94 -8.69
C ARG A 199 -11.88 18.64 -8.82
N LEU A 200 -11.01 19.48 -8.24
CA LEU A 200 -9.57 19.34 -8.30
C LEU A 200 -8.95 19.23 -6.92
N CYS A 201 -7.93 18.38 -6.82
CA CYS A 201 -7.05 18.24 -5.65
C CYS A 201 -5.62 18.55 -6.09
N ILE A 202 -4.92 19.42 -5.35
CA ILE A 202 -3.52 19.72 -5.65
C ILE A 202 -2.63 18.65 -5.03
N ASP A 203 -1.68 18.08 -5.80
CA ASP A 203 -0.59 17.24 -5.29
C ASP A 203 0.61 18.11 -4.95
N ALA A 204 0.96 18.19 -3.66
CA ALA A 204 2.15 18.88 -3.20
C ALA A 204 3.28 17.89 -2.92
N ASP A 205 4.51 18.23 -3.32
CA ASP A 205 5.68 17.39 -3.04
C ASP A 205 5.94 17.29 -1.54
N ALA A 206 5.82 16.09 -1.00
CA ALA A 206 6.11 15.77 0.39
C ALA A 206 7.57 15.29 0.61
N GLY A 207 8.42 15.39 -0.38
CA GLY A 207 9.84 15.04 -0.28
C GLY A 207 10.57 15.90 0.75
N TRP A 208 11.61 15.33 1.35
CA TRP A 208 12.49 16.07 2.27
C TRP A 208 13.76 16.52 1.55
N TRP A 209 14.04 17.84 1.57
CA TRP A 209 15.13 18.48 0.85
C TRP A 209 16.14 19.13 1.81
N PRO A 210 16.93 18.34 2.57
CA PRO A 210 17.93 18.89 3.47
C PRO A 210 19.07 19.58 2.75
N LEU A 211 19.89 20.33 3.51
CA LEU A 211 21.08 21.04 3.04
C LEU A 211 20.78 22.04 1.88
N GLY A 212 19.69 22.80 2.03
CA GLY A 212 19.29 23.78 1.00
C GLY A 212 18.88 23.13 -0.32
N GLY A 213 18.34 21.91 -0.30
CA GLY A 213 17.87 21.21 -1.49
C GLY A 213 18.95 20.46 -2.28
N ARG A 214 20.19 20.40 -1.77
CA ARG A 214 21.28 19.61 -2.38
C ARG A 214 21.00 18.11 -2.37
N ILE A 215 20.27 17.65 -1.37
CA ILE A 215 19.79 16.28 -1.27
C ILE A 215 18.26 16.30 -1.36
N ARG A 216 17.68 15.45 -2.18
CA ARG A 216 16.22 15.32 -2.33
C ARG A 216 15.80 13.89 -2.06
N LEU A 217 15.11 13.67 -0.94
CA LEU A 217 14.60 12.38 -0.51
C LEU A 217 13.08 12.36 -0.66
N GLY A 218 12.56 11.38 -1.38
CA GLY A 218 11.14 11.26 -1.69
C GLY A 218 10.92 10.81 -3.14
N VAL A 219 9.69 10.90 -3.59
CA VAL A 219 9.32 10.58 -4.98
C VAL A 219 9.51 11.82 -5.87
N LYS A 220 9.87 11.58 -7.13
CA LYS A 220 9.98 12.63 -8.15
C LYS A 220 8.65 12.71 -8.90
N ARG A 221 7.70 13.46 -8.34
CA ARG A 221 6.34 13.60 -8.89
C ARG A 221 5.97 15.07 -9.05
N SER A 222 5.30 15.64 -8.06
CA SER A 222 4.90 17.04 -8.12
C SER A 222 6.10 17.99 -8.11
N PRO A 223 6.09 19.08 -8.90
CA PRO A 223 7.07 20.17 -8.84
C PRO A 223 6.79 21.15 -7.69
N LEU A 224 5.63 21.05 -7.02
CA LEU A 224 5.12 22.00 -6.05
C LEU A 224 5.63 21.70 -4.65
N HIS A 225 6.73 22.35 -4.25
CA HIS A 225 7.36 22.09 -2.94
C HIS A 225 7.11 23.19 -1.92
N THR A 226 6.95 24.44 -2.34
CA THR A 226 6.79 25.59 -1.44
C THR A 226 5.35 26.08 -1.37
N SER A 227 5.00 26.81 -0.30
CA SER A 227 3.67 27.42 -0.14
C SER A 227 3.32 28.36 -1.28
N GLU A 228 4.30 29.11 -1.80
CA GLU A 228 4.11 30.05 -2.90
C GLU A 228 3.74 29.33 -4.20
N GLN A 229 4.43 28.23 -4.52
CA GLN A 229 4.15 27.43 -5.71
C GLN A 229 2.76 26.82 -5.66
N VAL A 230 2.39 26.19 -4.52
CA VAL A 230 1.08 25.57 -4.34
C VAL A 230 -0.04 26.62 -4.37
N THR A 231 0.18 27.79 -3.74
CA THR A 231 -0.79 28.89 -3.73
C THR A 231 -0.97 29.52 -5.12
N ALA A 232 0.09 29.59 -5.92
CA ALA A 232 0.00 30.05 -7.30
C ALA A 232 -0.91 29.16 -8.14
N LEU A 233 -0.76 27.83 -8.02
CA LEU A 233 -1.66 26.89 -8.69
C LEU A 233 -3.09 26.97 -8.14
N ALA A 234 -3.29 27.11 -6.84
CA ALA A 234 -4.60 27.27 -6.22
C ALA A 234 -5.33 28.50 -6.80
N ARG A 235 -4.67 29.65 -6.93
CA ARG A 235 -5.22 30.85 -7.57
C ARG A 235 -5.54 30.62 -9.04
N ALA A 236 -4.68 29.91 -9.77
CA ALA A 236 -4.92 29.59 -11.17
C ALA A 236 -6.15 28.68 -11.36
N ILE A 237 -6.42 27.77 -10.41
CA ILE A 237 -7.63 26.93 -10.40
C ILE A 237 -8.86 27.80 -10.13
N VAL A 238 -8.87 28.61 -9.08
CA VAL A 238 -10.01 29.42 -8.66
C VAL A 238 -10.38 30.50 -9.71
N ALA A 239 -9.40 30.99 -10.47
CA ALA A 239 -9.64 31.93 -11.57
C ALA A 239 -10.38 31.30 -12.77
N ARG A 240 -10.56 29.97 -12.80
CA ARG A 240 -11.20 29.23 -13.89
C ARG A 240 -12.56 28.66 -13.45
N PRO A 241 -13.70 29.18 -13.96
CA PRO A 241 -15.05 28.73 -13.55
C PRO A 241 -15.32 27.24 -13.84
N ALA A 242 -14.54 26.62 -14.74
CA ALA A 242 -14.64 25.20 -15.06
C ALA A 242 -14.18 24.30 -13.91
N PHE A 243 -13.52 24.85 -12.90
CA PHE A 243 -12.88 24.07 -11.82
C PHE A 243 -13.36 24.50 -10.44
N ARG A 244 -13.31 23.54 -9.52
CA ARG A 244 -13.49 23.76 -8.09
C ARG A 244 -12.33 23.08 -7.34
N LEU A 245 -11.52 23.86 -6.63
CA LEU A 245 -10.52 23.33 -5.74
C LEU A 245 -11.20 22.74 -4.50
N VAL A 246 -11.00 21.44 -4.24
CA VAL A 246 -11.66 20.74 -3.13
C VAL A 246 -10.67 20.09 -2.15
N GLY A 247 -9.42 19.87 -2.55
CA GLY A 247 -8.49 19.16 -1.69
C GLY A 247 -7.03 19.45 -1.97
N LEU A 248 -6.22 19.00 -1.03
CA LEU A 248 -4.76 18.99 -1.14
C LEU A 248 -4.26 17.62 -0.69
N MET A 249 -3.34 17.04 -1.45
CA MET A 249 -2.65 15.81 -1.10
C MET A 249 -1.14 16.05 -1.01
N ALA A 250 -0.49 15.40 -0.04
CA ALA A 250 0.97 15.37 0.04
C ALA A 250 1.41 14.01 0.61
N TYR A 251 1.92 13.13 -0.25
CA TYR A 251 2.29 11.76 0.11
C TYR A 251 3.78 11.63 0.42
N GLU A 252 4.11 11.34 1.66
CA GLU A 252 5.47 11.19 2.19
C GLU A 252 6.07 9.79 1.92
N ALA A 253 6.43 9.51 0.68
CA ALA A 253 6.93 8.19 0.26
C ALA A 253 8.22 7.76 0.96
N GLN A 254 9.10 8.70 1.34
CA GLN A 254 10.34 8.45 2.09
C GLN A 254 10.08 7.97 3.53
N ILE A 255 8.86 8.15 4.03
CA ILE A 255 8.41 7.66 5.34
C ILE A 255 7.51 6.44 5.16
N ALA A 256 6.42 6.58 4.41
CA ALA A 256 5.40 5.55 4.23
C ALA A 256 5.88 4.34 3.42
N GLY A 257 6.79 4.54 2.48
CA GLY A 257 7.25 3.54 1.51
C GLY A 257 8.59 2.90 1.83
N VAL A 258 9.24 3.24 2.94
CA VAL A 258 10.58 2.76 3.30
C VAL A 258 10.55 2.07 4.65
N GLY A 259 10.88 0.77 4.66
CA GLY A 259 11.01 -0.01 5.89
C GLY A 259 12.22 0.44 6.71
N ASP A 260 12.02 0.64 8.00
CA ASP A 260 13.01 1.17 8.94
C ASP A 260 13.77 0.09 9.73
N ARG A 261 13.52 -1.19 9.39
CA ARG A 261 14.18 -2.37 9.98
C ARG A 261 14.68 -3.33 8.89
N PRO A 262 15.65 -2.90 8.03
CA PRO A 262 16.19 -3.78 7.00
C PRO A 262 16.90 -4.98 7.65
N PRO A 263 16.65 -6.21 7.17
CA PRO A 263 17.25 -7.43 7.73
C PRO A 263 18.78 -7.37 7.73
N GLY A 264 19.40 -7.73 8.85
CA GLY A 264 20.87 -7.79 8.98
C GLY A 264 21.60 -6.45 8.98
N ARG A 265 20.89 -5.30 8.98
CA ARG A 265 21.51 -3.97 8.86
C ARG A 265 21.02 -3.00 9.95
N PRO A 266 21.30 -3.23 11.23
CA PRO A 266 20.76 -2.44 12.34
C PRO A 266 21.16 -0.95 12.31
N LEU A 267 22.41 -0.63 11.91
CA LEU A 267 22.88 0.76 11.78
C LEU A 267 22.13 1.51 10.68
N MET A 268 21.89 0.87 9.53
CA MET A 268 21.06 1.43 8.47
C MET A 268 19.63 1.68 8.96
N GLY A 269 19.06 0.74 9.72
CA GLY A 269 17.75 0.93 10.33
C GLY A 269 17.70 2.15 11.27
N ALA A 270 18.74 2.37 12.07
CA ALA A 270 18.84 3.57 12.93
C ALA A 270 18.93 4.86 12.11
N ALA A 271 19.72 4.87 11.04
CA ALA A 271 19.83 6.02 10.12
C ALA A 271 18.49 6.32 9.42
N LEU A 272 17.78 5.27 8.93
CA LEU A 272 16.46 5.42 8.32
C LEU A 272 15.44 6.00 9.30
N ARG A 273 15.37 5.50 10.54
CA ARG A 273 14.48 6.05 11.56
C ARG A 273 14.78 7.52 11.88
N THR A 274 16.06 7.91 11.89
CA THR A 274 16.45 9.30 12.10
C THR A 274 16.02 10.19 10.92
N MET A 275 16.29 9.76 9.70
CA MET A 275 15.85 10.42 8.47
C MET A 275 14.32 10.60 8.46
N GLN A 276 13.56 9.55 8.75
CA GLN A 276 12.09 9.59 8.78
C GLN A 276 11.57 10.56 9.84
N ARG A 277 12.18 10.62 11.03
CA ARG A 277 11.80 11.57 12.09
C ARG A 277 12.07 13.04 11.69
N LEU A 278 13.23 13.32 11.10
CA LEU A 278 13.58 14.66 10.63
C LEU A 278 12.68 15.10 9.48
N SER A 279 12.49 14.21 8.51
CA SER A 279 11.57 14.44 7.39
C SER A 279 10.12 14.70 7.86
N ALA A 280 9.62 13.92 8.81
CA ALA A 280 8.26 14.10 9.32
C ALA A 280 8.06 15.46 10.01
N ARG A 281 9.07 15.93 10.79
CA ARG A 281 9.00 17.22 11.47
C ARG A 281 9.00 18.40 10.49
N GLU A 282 9.89 18.37 9.50
CA GLU A 282 9.93 19.39 8.46
C GLU A 282 8.65 19.43 7.65
N LEU A 283 8.19 18.24 7.20
CA LEU A 283 6.99 18.12 6.40
C LEU A 283 5.73 18.60 7.14
N ALA A 284 5.61 18.30 8.42
CA ALA A 284 4.46 18.75 9.22
C ALA A 284 4.36 20.30 9.25
N GLN A 285 5.49 20.99 9.39
CA GLN A 285 5.53 22.45 9.37
C GLN A 285 5.21 22.99 7.97
N ARG A 286 5.84 22.45 6.94
CA ARG A 286 5.63 22.89 5.54
C ARG A 286 4.21 22.59 5.07
N ARG A 287 3.67 21.41 5.37
CA ARG A 287 2.28 21.06 5.03
C ARG A 287 1.29 21.98 5.73
N ALA A 288 1.51 22.30 7.00
CA ALA A 288 0.66 23.26 7.72
C ALA A 288 0.70 24.66 7.08
N ALA A 289 1.89 25.15 6.69
CA ALA A 289 2.03 26.44 5.99
C ALA A 289 1.35 26.42 4.61
N ILE A 290 1.51 25.34 3.84
CA ILE A 290 0.84 25.16 2.54
C ILE A 290 -0.68 25.16 2.72
N VAL A 291 -1.20 24.38 3.67
CA VAL A 291 -2.65 24.28 3.93
C VAL A 291 -3.22 25.64 4.33
N ALA A 292 -2.55 26.36 5.22
CA ALA A 292 -2.99 27.71 5.64
C ALA A 292 -3.03 28.67 4.44
N ALA A 293 -1.98 28.69 3.60
CA ALA A 293 -1.90 29.56 2.43
C ALA A 293 -2.95 29.23 1.36
N VAL A 294 -3.21 27.95 1.10
CA VAL A 294 -4.23 27.50 0.14
C VAL A 294 -5.63 27.75 0.69
N SER A 295 -5.87 27.52 1.98
CA SER A 295 -7.18 27.77 2.60
C SER A 295 -7.57 29.25 2.61
N ALA A 296 -6.60 30.15 2.54
CA ALA A 296 -6.86 31.58 2.33
C ALA A 296 -7.31 31.93 0.89
N VAL A 297 -7.07 31.02 -0.08
CA VAL A 297 -7.52 31.17 -1.48
C VAL A 297 -8.88 30.50 -1.69
N ALA A 298 -9.06 29.27 -1.17
CA ALA A 298 -10.30 28.52 -1.28
C ALA A 298 -10.48 27.56 -0.11
N PRO A 299 -11.73 27.29 0.34
CA PRO A 299 -11.99 26.28 1.36
C PRO A 299 -11.67 24.89 0.82
N LEU A 300 -10.98 24.08 1.63
CA LEU A 300 -10.68 22.69 1.32
C LEU A 300 -11.67 21.76 2.02
N GLU A 301 -12.20 20.76 1.30
CA GLU A 301 -13.04 19.70 1.86
C GLU A 301 -12.20 18.67 2.60
N PHE A 302 -10.96 18.43 2.11
CA PHE A 302 -10.02 17.50 2.73
C PHE A 302 -8.56 17.90 2.49
N VAL A 303 -7.71 17.43 3.40
CA VAL A 303 -6.24 17.42 3.26
C VAL A 303 -5.80 15.98 3.47
N ASN A 304 -5.34 15.32 2.41
CA ASN A 304 -4.92 13.94 2.40
C ASN A 304 -3.42 13.79 2.59
N GLY A 305 -3.02 12.81 3.34
CA GLY A 305 -1.62 12.43 3.52
C GLY A 305 -1.51 10.98 3.98
N GLY A 306 -0.29 10.53 4.16
CA GLY A 306 -0.02 9.22 4.71
C GLY A 306 -0.05 8.07 3.72
N GLY A 307 0.37 6.95 4.26
CA GLY A 307 0.31 5.61 3.67
C GLY A 307 0.31 4.60 4.80
N THR A 308 0.10 3.32 4.51
CA THR A 308 0.12 2.26 5.53
C THR A 308 1.35 2.35 6.47
N GLY A 309 2.49 2.78 5.96
CA GLY A 309 3.76 2.86 6.74
C GLY A 309 3.95 4.14 7.56
N SER A 310 3.09 5.15 7.43
CA SER A 310 3.26 6.46 8.11
C SER A 310 2.05 6.92 8.93
N LEU A 311 1.00 6.10 9.05
CA LEU A 311 -0.28 6.50 9.65
C LEU A 311 -0.10 7.21 11.00
N GLU A 312 0.75 6.70 11.89
CA GLU A 312 0.95 7.25 13.24
C GLU A 312 1.62 8.63 13.22
N LEU A 313 2.49 8.88 12.24
CA LEU A 313 3.16 10.17 12.11
C LEU A 313 2.21 11.20 11.48
N THR A 314 1.56 10.82 10.39
CA THR A 314 0.72 11.73 9.61
C THR A 314 -0.57 12.10 10.35
N ARG A 315 -1.17 11.18 11.10
CA ARG A 315 -2.36 11.49 11.93
C ARG A 315 -2.10 12.54 13.00
N ALA A 316 -0.85 12.67 13.45
CA ALA A 316 -0.48 13.64 14.48
C ALA A 316 -0.41 15.08 13.94
N GLU A 317 -0.48 15.27 12.62
CA GLU A 317 -0.46 16.59 12.00
C GLU A 317 -1.85 17.22 11.99
N PRO A 318 -2.08 18.37 12.67
CA PRO A 318 -3.41 19.00 12.73
C PRO A 318 -3.95 19.40 11.34
N ALA A 319 -3.07 19.74 10.40
CA ALA A 319 -3.44 20.15 9.05
C ALA A 319 -3.98 19.01 8.18
N VAL A 320 -3.71 17.74 8.53
CA VAL A 320 -4.19 16.57 7.78
C VAL A 320 -5.58 16.18 8.29
N THR A 321 -6.56 16.08 7.40
CA THR A 321 -7.95 15.75 7.77
C THR A 321 -8.32 14.31 7.46
N GLU A 322 -7.64 13.65 6.51
CA GLU A 322 -7.82 12.24 6.17
C GLU A 322 -6.49 11.57 5.84
N LEU A 323 -6.45 10.26 5.95
CA LEU A 323 -5.27 9.45 5.65
C LEU A 323 -5.53 8.54 4.45
N ALA A 324 -4.49 8.21 3.67
CA ALA A 324 -4.59 7.19 2.63
C ALA A 324 -3.93 5.87 3.09
N ALA A 325 -4.63 4.75 2.96
CA ALA A 325 -4.06 3.42 3.19
C ALA A 325 -4.81 2.35 2.42
N GLY A 326 -4.21 1.17 2.27
CA GLY A 326 -4.81 0.02 1.60
C GLY A 326 -3.92 -1.21 1.67
N SER A 327 -2.62 -1.06 1.40
CA SER A 327 -1.71 -2.21 1.29
C SER A 327 -1.55 -3.03 2.58
N GLY A 328 -1.79 -2.42 3.74
CA GLY A 328 -1.79 -3.13 5.02
C GLY A 328 -2.86 -4.21 5.12
N LEU A 329 -3.98 -4.08 4.41
CA LEU A 329 -5.08 -5.05 4.43
C LEU A 329 -4.64 -6.45 3.96
N TYR A 330 -3.84 -6.52 2.90
CA TYR A 330 -3.32 -7.79 2.37
C TYR A 330 -2.09 -8.32 3.10
N GLY A 331 -1.35 -7.46 3.81
CA GLY A 331 -0.17 -7.87 4.56
C GLY A 331 0.98 -8.40 3.69
N PRO A 332 1.48 -7.68 2.66
CA PRO A 332 2.57 -8.12 1.81
C PRO A 332 3.92 -8.15 2.54
N THR A 333 4.89 -8.90 2.00
CA THR A 333 6.20 -9.11 2.66
C THR A 333 7.04 -7.84 2.80
N LEU A 334 6.78 -6.80 2.00
CA LEU A 334 7.48 -5.52 2.14
C LEU A 334 7.30 -4.89 3.52
N PHE A 335 6.20 -5.20 4.24
CA PHE A 335 5.98 -4.69 5.59
C PHE A 335 6.76 -5.42 6.68
N ASP A 336 7.41 -6.55 6.38
CA ASP A 336 8.26 -7.26 7.35
C ASP A 336 9.48 -6.42 7.78
N ALA A 337 9.86 -5.42 6.96
CA ALA A 337 10.94 -4.49 7.25
C ALA A 337 10.49 -3.23 8.04
N TYR A 338 9.27 -3.17 8.55
CA TYR A 338 8.78 -2.05 9.36
C TYR A 338 8.81 -2.39 10.85
N SER A 339 9.23 -1.44 11.70
CA SER A 339 9.32 -1.67 13.15
C SER A 339 8.04 -1.31 13.90
N ARG A 340 7.18 -0.46 13.34
CA ARG A 340 6.02 0.12 14.03
C ARG A 340 4.77 -0.73 13.94
N PHE A 341 4.67 -1.62 12.96
CA PHE A 341 3.51 -2.47 12.73
C PHE A 341 3.92 -3.74 11.98
N SER A 342 3.09 -4.76 12.06
CA SER A 342 3.31 -6.04 11.39
C SER A 342 1.95 -6.60 10.96
N PRO A 343 1.49 -6.33 9.73
CA PRO A 343 0.21 -6.84 9.27
C PRO A 343 0.28 -8.35 9.07
N LEU A 344 -0.81 -9.02 9.38
CA LEU A 344 -0.94 -10.45 9.16
C LEU A 344 -0.95 -10.75 7.64
N PRO A 345 -0.34 -11.85 7.19
CA PRO A 345 -0.46 -12.31 5.81
C PRO A 345 -1.91 -12.70 5.49
N ALA A 346 -2.69 -11.76 4.92
CA ALA A 346 -4.09 -12.00 4.58
C ALA A 346 -4.28 -12.47 3.14
N ALA A 347 -3.56 -11.89 2.17
CA ALA A 347 -3.62 -12.35 0.79
C ALA A 347 -2.43 -13.27 0.48
N LEU A 348 -2.75 -14.50 0.06
CA LEU A 348 -1.82 -15.57 -0.23
C LEU A 348 -2.14 -16.19 -1.59
N PHE A 349 -1.20 -16.95 -2.13
CA PHE A 349 -1.45 -17.81 -3.29
C PHE A 349 -0.78 -19.16 -3.12
N ALA A 350 -1.37 -20.19 -3.70
CA ALA A 350 -0.85 -21.54 -3.68
C ALA A 350 -0.27 -21.91 -5.05
N LEU A 351 0.84 -22.65 -5.03
CA LEU A 351 1.49 -23.20 -6.21
C LEU A 351 1.65 -24.73 -6.04
N PRO A 352 1.47 -25.54 -7.11
CA PRO A 352 1.68 -26.98 -7.01
C PRO A 352 3.17 -27.32 -7.10
N ILE A 353 3.61 -28.33 -6.37
CA ILE A 353 4.91 -28.96 -6.55
C ILE A 353 4.84 -29.90 -7.76
N VAL A 354 5.71 -29.69 -8.73
CA VAL A 354 5.75 -30.45 -9.98
C VAL A 354 7.01 -31.31 -10.12
N ARG A 355 8.06 -31.02 -9.34
CA ARG A 355 9.33 -31.78 -9.37
C ARG A 355 9.99 -31.90 -7.99
N ARG A 356 10.74 -32.97 -7.84
CA ARG A 356 11.63 -33.24 -6.70
C ARG A 356 13.02 -33.52 -7.23
N PRO A 357 13.85 -32.48 -7.54
CA PRO A 357 15.15 -32.66 -8.16
C PRO A 357 16.18 -33.41 -7.26
N GLY A 358 16.04 -33.31 -5.93
CA GLY A 358 16.93 -33.96 -4.99
C GLY A 358 16.59 -33.63 -3.54
N PRO A 359 17.37 -34.10 -2.57
CA PRO A 359 17.17 -33.78 -1.17
C PRO A 359 17.18 -32.27 -0.91
N GLY A 360 16.26 -31.80 -0.09
CA GLY A 360 16.13 -30.39 0.27
C GLY A 360 15.67 -29.48 -0.86
N VAL A 361 15.19 -30.03 -2.00
CA VAL A 361 14.72 -29.24 -3.16
C VAL A 361 13.36 -29.73 -3.65
N ALA A 362 12.44 -28.80 -3.80
CA ALA A 362 11.16 -28.99 -4.47
C ALA A 362 10.94 -27.85 -5.49
N THR A 363 10.38 -28.16 -6.66
CA THR A 363 10.12 -27.16 -7.70
C THR A 363 8.61 -26.96 -7.84
N ALA A 364 8.17 -25.74 -7.61
CA ALA A 364 6.79 -25.33 -7.82
C ALA A 364 6.55 -24.84 -9.26
N LEU A 365 5.32 -24.96 -9.76
CA LEU A 365 4.88 -24.39 -11.03
C LEU A 365 4.44 -22.94 -10.83
N GLY A 366 5.04 -22.01 -11.57
CA GLY A 366 4.75 -20.58 -11.45
C GLY A 366 5.55 -19.88 -10.35
N GLY A 367 5.15 -18.66 -10.00
CA GLY A 367 5.71 -17.90 -8.87
C GLY A 367 6.53 -16.67 -9.25
N GLY A 368 6.88 -16.46 -10.51
CA GLY A 368 7.65 -15.31 -11.01
C GLY A 368 6.88 -13.99 -10.96
N TYR A 369 6.22 -13.71 -9.83
CA TYR A 369 5.37 -12.53 -9.65
C TYR A 369 6.19 -11.39 -9.01
N LEU A 370 7.07 -10.81 -9.81
CA LEU A 370 7.92 -9.68 -9.41
C LEU A 370 7.05 -8.43 -9.21
N ALA A 371 7.13 -7.83 -8.04
CA ALA A 371 6.43 -6.60 -7.72
C ALA A 371 7.15 -5.37 -8.29
N SER A 372 6.39 -4.33 -8.62
CA SER A 372 6.91 -3.07 -9.16
C SER A 372 7.82 -2.31 -8.18
N GLY A 373 8.78 -1.56 -8.74
CA GLY A 373 9.76 -0.77 -8.02
C GLY A 373 11.19 -1.13 -8.45
N PRO A 374 12.22 -0.78 -7.68
CA PRO A 374 13.60 -1.18 -7.95
C PRO A 374 13.69 -2.71 -8.01
N VAL A 375 14.41 -3.23 -9.00
CA VAL A 375 14.60 -4.68 -9.18
C VAL A 375 15.53 -5.19 -8.09
N ASP A 376 14.97 -5.85 -7.10
CA ASP A 376 15.70 -6.54 -6.04
C ASP A 376 14.91 -7.75 -5.48
N ARG A 377 15.55 -8.53 -4.63
CA ARG A 377 14.94 -9.72 -4.01
C ARG A 377 13.75 -9.42 -3.11
N ALA A 378 13.64 -8.20 -2.58
CA ALA A 378 12.49 -7.81 -1.76
C ALA A 378 11.21 -7.66 -2.58
N ARG A 379 11.33 -7.66 -3.91
CA ARG A 379 10.18 -7.61 -4.85
C ARG A 379 9.68 -8.98 -5.28
N LEU A 380 10.41 -10.05 -4.92
CA LEU A 380 9.98 -11.42 -5.19
C LEU A 380 8.95 -11.86 -4.12
N PRO A 381 7.99 -12.71 -4.50
CA PRO A 381 7.16 -13.39 -3.52
C PRO A 381 8.03 -14.31 -2.64
N ARG A 382 7.53 -14.68 -1.47
CA ARG A 382 8.25 -15.54 -0.54
C ARG A 382 7.41 -16.74 -0.16
N PRO A 383 8.01 -17.95 -0.07
CA PRO A 383 7.31 -19.11 0.50
C PRO A 383 6.96 -18.82 1.96
N LEU A 384 5.75 -19.18 2.34
CA LEU A 384 5.21 -18.99 3.70
C LEU A 384 5.01 -20.37 4.38
N LEU A 385 4.34 -21.29 3.71
CA LEU A 385 4.00 -22.61 4.24
C LEU A 385 4.26 -23.70 3.18
N PRO A 386 4.79 -24.87 3.58
CA PRO A 386 5.32 -25.18 4.92
C PRO A 386 6.45 -24.22 5.30
N ALA A 387 6.58 -23.94 6.59
CA ALA A 387 7.64 -23.07 7.10
C ALA A 387 9.04 -23.66 6.86
N GLY A 388 10.04 -22.81 6.64
CA GLY A 388 11.42 -23.23 6.42
C GLY A 388 11.82 -23.37 4.94
N LEU A 389 10.91 -23.15 4.01
CA LEU A 389 11.24 -23.04 2.59
C LEU A 389 11.81 -21.65 2.27
N ARG A 390 12.69 -21.59 1.29
CA ARG A 390 13.26 -20.36 0.74
C ARG A 390 13.46 -20.47 -0.76
N LEU A 391 13.46 -19.35 -1.45
CA LEU A 391 13.83 -19.29 -2.86
C LEU A 391 15.32 -19.61 -3.04
N ASP A 392 15.67 -20.21 -4.17
CA ASP A 392 17.07 -20.29 -4.59
C ASP A 392 17.68 -18.89 -4.76
N ALA A 393 18.93 -18.74 -4.38
CA ALA A 393 19.58 -17.44 -4.40
C ALA A 393 19.93 -16.94 -5.81
N ARG A 394 20.10 -17.83 -6.78
CA ARG A 394 20.47 -17.52 -8.16
C ARG A 394 19.27 -17.48 -9.08
N GLU A 395 18.38 -18.46 -8.96
CA GLU A 395 17.19 -18.58 -9.81
C GLU A 395 16.02 -17.69 -9.34
N GLY A 396 15.89 -17.46 -8.02
CA GLY A 396 14.80 -16.66 -7.46
C GLY A 396 13.44 -17.30 -7.65
N ALA A 397 12.44 -16.51 -8.06
CA ALA A 397 11.12 -16.96 -8.45
C ALA A 397 11.01 -16.90 -9.98
N GLY A 398 10.94 -18.05 -10.61
CA GLY A 398 10.85 -18.16 -12.06
C GLY A 398 9.42 -18.00 -12.57
N GLU A 399 9.28 -17.58 -13.82
CA GLU A 399 7.96 -17.37 -14.45
C GLU A 399 7.12 -18.63 -14.44
N VAL A 400 7.71 -19.78 -14.85
CA VAL A 400 7.02 -21.06 -14.99
C VAL A 400 7.42 -22.03 -13.88
N GLN A 401 8.67 -22.04 -13.43
CA GLN A 401 9.17 -22.93 -12.38
C GLN A 401 9.98 -22.17 -11.34
N THR A 402 9.68 -22.44 -10.07
CA THR A 402 10.33 -21.82 -8.93
C THR A 402 10.94 -22.88 -8.03
N PRO A 403 12.30 -22.98 -7.94
CA PRO A 403 12.96 -23.85 -7.01
C PRO A 403 12.77 -23.35 -5.56
N LEU A 404 12.36 -24.25 -4.68
CA LEU A 404 12.18 -24.03 -3.25
C LEU A 404 13.16 -24.92 -2.49
N LEU A 405 13.97 -24.31 -1.64
CA LEU A 405 15.05 -24.95 -0.91
C LEU A 405 14.76 -24.98 0.58
N GLY A 406 15.22 -26.03 1.23
CA GLY A 406 15.16 -26.20 2.68
C GLY A 406 14.72 -27.59 3.11
N ALA A 407 14.97 -27.96 4.37
CA ALA A 407 14.59 -29.28 4.90
C ALA A 407 13.09 -29.56 4.77
N ALA A 408 12.23 -28.52 4.83
CA ALA A 408 10.80 -28.68 4.62
C ALA A 408 10.44 -29.18 3.22
N ALA A 409 11.33 -29.01 2.22
CA ALA A 409 11.11 -29.57 0.89
C ALA A 409 11.08 -31.10 0.89
N ASP A 410 11.81 -31.76 1.81
CA ASP A 410 11.87 -33.24 1.86
C ASP A 410 10.54 -33.87 2.21
N GLY A 411 9.66 -33.17 2.92
CA GLY A 411 8.32 -33.60 3.23
C GLY A 411 7.30 -33.41 2.10
N LEU A 412 7.64 -32.69 1.03
CA LEU A 412 6.73 -32.40 -0.08
C LEU A 412 6.78 -33.48 -1.15
N ARG A 413 5.65 -33.76 -1.78
CA ARG A 413 5.49 -34.69 -2.91
C ARG A 413 5.03 -33.93 -4.16
N VAL A 414 5.19 -34.53 -5.33
CA VAL A 414 4.57 -34.02 -6.56
C VAL A 414 3.04 -34.02 -6.38
N GLY A 415 2.41 -32.90 -6.68
CA GLY A 415 0.99 -32.66 -6.44
C GLY A 415 0.69 -31.94 -5.13
N ASP A 416 1.60 -31.91 -4.15
CA ASP A 416 1.45 -31.10 -2.96
C ASP A 416 1.49 -29.60 -3.33
N ARG A 417 0.95 -28.75 -2.45
CA ARG A 417 0.95 -27.30 -2.64
C ARG A 417 1.88 -26.59 -1.67
N VAL A 418 2.39 -25.45 -2.10
CA VAL A 418 3.12 -24.50 -1.25
C VAL A 418 2.39 -23.18 -1.27
N TRP A 419 2.30 -22.56 -0.09
CA TRP A 419 1.68 -21.24 0.08
C TRP A 419 2.74 -20.16 -0.02
N MET A 420 2.46 -19.18 -0.86
CA MET A 420 3.34 -18.05 -1.13
C MET A 420 2.68 -16.76 -0.66
N ARG A 421 3.51 -15.85 -0.17
CA ARG A 421 3.12 -14.47 0.17
C ARG A 421 3.69 -13.50 -0.86
N HIS A 422 2.85 -12.66 -1.41
CA HIS A 422 3.25 -11.66 -2.40
C HIS A 422 4.09 -10.53 -1.76
N ALA A 423 4.91 -9.86 -2.57
CA ALA A 423 5.81 -8.82 -2.07
C ALA A 423 5.10 -7.49 -1.84
N LYS A 424 4.19 -7.07 -2.74
CA LYS A 424 3.53 -5.76 -2.69
C LYS A 424 2.04 -5.91 -3.00
N ALA A 425 1.20 -5.30 -2.15
CA ALA A 425 -0.24 -5.41 -2.25
C ALA A 425 -0.80 -4.86 -3.57
N GLY A 426 -1.89 -5.45 -4.04
CA GLY A 426 -2.59 -5.12 -5.28
C GLY A 426 -2.04 -5.82 -6.51
N GLU A 427 -0.73 -6.00 -6.61
CA GLU A 427 -0.12 -6.62 -7.80
C GLU A 427 -0.36 -8.13 -7.89
N LEU A 428 -0.72 -8.79 -6.79
CA LEU A 428 -1.20 -10.17 -6.81
C LEU A 428 -2.43 -10.30 -7.72
N CYS A 429 -3.34 -9.33 -7.67
CA CYS A 429 -4.57 -9.32 -8.45
C CYS A 429 -4.37 -9.12 -9.97
N GLU A 430 -3.15 -8.77 -10.40
CA GLU A 430 -2.76 -8.80 -11.83
C GLU A 430 -2.43 -10.22 -12.33
N ARG A 431 -2.26 -11.17 -11.42
CA ARG A 431 -1.87 -12.57 -11.73
C ARG A 431 -3.04 -13.54 -11.65
N PHE A 432 -4.06 -13.21 -10.87
CA PHE A 432 -5.22 -14.07 -10.64
C PHE A 432 -6.52 -13.35 -11.01
N ALA A 433 -7.39 -14.04 -11.72
CA ALA A 433 -8.69 -13.49 -12.13
C ALA A 433 -9.68 -13.44 -10.96
N GLU A 434 -9.48 -14.27 -9.95
CA GLU A 434 -10.37 -14.39 -8.78
C GLU A 434 -9.59 -14.59 -7.49
N LEU A 435 -10.26 -14.27 -6.38
CA LEU A 435 -9.80 -14.49 -5.02
C LEU A 435 -10.83 -15.33 -4.28
N HIS A 436 -10.41 -16.43 -3.68
CA HIS A 436 -11.25 -17.22 -2.78
C HIS A 436 -11.16 -16.64 -1.36
N LEU A 437 -12.28 -16.19 -0.83
CA LEU A 437 -12.36 -15.59 0.49
C LEU A 437 -12.57 -16.68 1.53
N ILE A 438 -11.64 -16.83 2.47
CA ILE A 438 -11.66 -17.85 3.52
C ILE A 438 -12.05 -17.23 4.85
N GLU A 439 -13.01 -17.82 5.53
CA GLU A 439 -13.37 -17.53 6.92
C GLU A 439 -13.33 -18.82 7.73
N GLY A 440 -12.57 -18.82 8.83
CA GLY A 440 -12.28 -20.06 9.53
C GLY A 440 -11.56 -21.05 8.61
N ASP A 441 -12.17 -22.18 8.31
CA ASP A 441 -11.63 -23.26 7.47
C ASP A 441 -12.48 -23.57 6.21
N VAL A 442 -13.27 -22.58 5.76
CA VAL A 442 -14.13 -22.71 4.57
C VAL A 442 -13.98 -21.51 3.64
N ILE A 443 -14.13 -21.73 2.34
CA ILE A 443 -14.33 -20.67 1.36
C ILE A 443 -15.78 -20.21 1.47
N VAL A 444 -15.98 -18.94 1.85
CA VAL A 444 -17.32 -18.35 1.98
C VAL A 444 -17.78 -17.66 0.71
N GLU A 445 -16.85 -17.27 -0.14
CA GLU A 445 -17.15 -16.55 -1.40
C GLU A 445 -15.96 -16.63 -2.34
N THR A 446 -16.19 -16.58 -3.65
CA THR A 446 -15.18 -16.35 -4.68
C THR A 446 -15.54 -15.08 -5.42
N VAL A 447 -14.62 -14.14 -5.47
CA VAL A 447 -14.85 -12.80 -6.03
C VAL A 447 -13.84 -12.50 -7.14
N PRO A 448 -14.24 -11.80 -8.21
CA PRO A 448 -13.33 -11.41 -9.26
C PRO A 448 -12.38 -10.29 -8.77
N THR A 449 -11.15 -10.36 -9.23
CA THR A 449 -10.22 -9.21 -9.21
C THR A 449 -10.57 -8.26 -10.36
N TYR A 450 -9.91 -7.09 -10.43
CA TYR A 450 -10.05 -6.22 -11.62
C TYR A 450 -9.75 -6.96 -12.91
N ARG A 451 -8.70 -7.81 -12.91
CA ARG A 451 -8.38 -8.69 -14.04
C ARG A 451 -9.54 -9.64 -14.38
N GLY A 452 -10.18 -10.23 -13.39
CA GLY A 452 -11.34 -11.09 -13.56
C GLY A 452 -12.57 -10.36 -14.12
N GLU A 453 -12.70 -9.06 -13.84
CA GLU A 453 -13.73 -8.20 -14.42
C GLU A 453 -13.30 -7.61 -15.79
N GLY A 454 -12.20 -8.09 -16.39
CA GLY A 454 -11.68 -7.62 -17.67
C GLY A 454 -11.07 -6.21 -17.61
N ARG A 455 -10.58 -5.79 -16.44
CA ARG A 455 -10.04 -4.44 -16.19
C ARG A 455 -8.60 -4.48 -15.72
N THR A 456 -7.74 -3.64 -16.32
CA THR A 456 -6.38 -3.41 -15.86
C THR A 456 -6.15 -1.95 -15.47
N PHE A 457 -6.66 -1.01 -16.24
CA PHE A 457 -6.59 0.46 -16.08
C PHE A 457 -5.19 1.08 -16.26
N LEU A 458 -4.15 0.28 -16.58
CA LEU A 458 -2.79 0.72 -16.90
C LEU A 458 -2.27 0.00 -18.15
#